data_a663cb20cdcd3de822c31270e812dc9f
#
_entry.id   a663cb20cdcd3de822c31270e812dc9f
#
_cell.length_a   1.000
_cell.length_b   1.000
_cell.length_c   1.000
_cell.angle_alpha   90.00
_cell.angle_beta   90.00
_cell.angle_gamma   90.00
#
_symmetry.space_group_name_H-M   'P 1'
#
loop_
_entity.id
_entity.type
_entity.pdbx_description
1 polymer ?
#
loop_
_entity_poly.entity_id
_entity_poly.type
_entity_poly.pdbx_seq_one_letter_code
_entity_poly.pdbx_strand_id
1 'polypeptide(L)'
;MLSGFTPRPLKRLFTANQCWTSFLDAGGLRDIEVEAVTKMLACGTRILGVKEFGCDNPDCQHVKYLTNSCGSRACPSCGKKATDLWTATQLNRLPDCDGTVAKLAMRQPFVLFKGLTFQKLCL
;
A
#
# COMPACT_ATOMS: atom_id res chain seq x y z
N MET A 1 3.89 -9.37 25.33
CA MET A 1 3.48 -9.55 23.91
C MET A 1 3.73 -8.26 23.17
N LEU A 2 4.77 -8.22 22.42
CA LEU A 2 5.07 -7.10 21.54
C LEU A 2 4.12 -7.20 20.34
N SER A 3 3.01 -6.49 20.39
CA SER A 3 2.16 -6.30 19.22
C SER A 3 3.04 -5.71 18.13
N GLY A 4 3.07 -6.38 16.99
CA GLY A 4 3.94 -6.06 15.87
C GLY A 4 3.83 -4.61 15.43
N PHE A 5 4.68 -3.78 15.99
CA PHE A 5 4.90 -2.43 15.52
C PHE A 5 5.57 -2.52 14.16
N THR A 6 4.78 -2.46 13.11
CA THR A 6 5.31 -2.30 11.75
C THR A 6 5.87 -0.90 11.65
N PRO A 7 7.18 -0.71 11.54
CA PRO A 7 7.75 0.62 11.38
C PRO A 7 7.19 1.24 10.09
N ARG A 8 6.62 2.43 10.20
CA ARG A 8 6.12 3.20 9.05
C ARG A 8 7.04 4.41 8.82
N PRO A 9 8.23 4.19 8.23
CA PRO A 9 9.28 5.21 8.17
C PRO A 9 8.82 6.46 7.44
N LEU A 10 8.09 6.31 6.34
CA LEU A 10 7.59 7.44 5.56
C LEU A 10 6.60 8.31 6.37
N LYS A 11 5.70 7.67 7.10
CA LYS A 11 4.75 8.38 7.96
C LYS A 11 5.47 9.16 9.06
N ARG A 12 6.51 8.55 9.67
CA ARG A 12 7.33 9.20 10.69
C ARG A 12 8.09 10.40 10.12
N LEU A 13 8.57 10.31 8.89
CA LEU A 13 9.25 11.42 8.21
C LEU A 13 8.35 12.65 8.09
N PHE A 14 7.11 12.47 7.67
CA PHE A 14 6.14 13.57 7.53
C PHE A 14 5.70 14.16 8.88
N THR A 15 5.69 13.37 9.95
CA THR A 15 5.28 13.83 11.27
C THR A 15 6.43 14.36 12.12
N ALA A 16 7.68 14.07 11.74
CA ALA A 16 8.86 14.54 12.46
C ALA A 16 8.94 16.08 12.43
N ASN A 17 9.16 16.68 13.60
CA ASN A 17 9.33 18.14 13.76
C ASN A 17 8.25 19.00 13.09
N GLN A 18 7.03 18.48 12.95
CA GLN A 18 5.92 19.15 12.25
C GLN A 18 6.24 19.58 10.81
N CYS A 19 7.16 18.87 10.16
CA CYS A 19 7.66 19.28 8.84
C CYS A 19 6.53 19.35 7.79
N TRP A 20 5.52 18.49 7.86
CA TRP A 20 4.38 18.55 6.97
C TRP A 20 3.55 19.82 7.15
N THR A 21 3.30 20.23 8.39
CA THR A 21 2.55 21.45 8.71
C THR A 21 3.30 22.68 8.20
N SER A 22 4.60 22.76 8.48
CA SER A 22 5.45 23.86 7.99
C SER A 22 5.49 23.93 6.46
N PHE A 23 5.46 22.78 5.80
CA PHE A 23 5.45 22.70 4.34
C PHE A 23 4.10 23.14 3.74
N LEU A 24 3.00 22.82 4.41
CA LEU A 24 1.66 23.30 4.05
C LEU A 24 1.56 24.82 4.17
N ASP A 25 2.11 25.39 5.26
CA ASP A 25 2.07 26.82 5.54
C ASP A 25 2.90 27.61 4.52
N ALA A 26 3.96 27.02 3.98
CA ALA A 26 4.78 27.62 2.92
C ALA A 26 4.02 27.77 1.59
N GLY A 27 2.95 27.01 1.39
CA GLY A 27 2.10 27.07 0.21
C GLY A 27 2.74 26.46 -1.06
N GLY A 28 2.03 26.59 -2.17
CA GLY A 28 2.49 26.09 -3.48
C GLY A 28 2.16 24.62 -3.78
N LEU A 29 1.47 23.93 -2.88
CA LEU A 29 0.99 22.57 -3.09
C LEU A 29 -0.36 22.55 -3.82
N ARG A 30 -0.53 21.57 -4.69
CA ARG A 30 -1.82 21.30 -5.31
C ARG A 30 -2.73 20.54 -4.33
N ASP A 31 -4.03 20.75 -4.41
CA ASP A 31 -5.02 20.10 -3.54
C ASP A 31 -4.88 18.57 -3.54
N ILE A 32 -4.59 17.98 -4.68
CA ILE A 32 -4.40 16.53 -4.81
C ILE A 32 -3.18 16.02 -4.03
N GLU A 33 -2.12 16.81 -3.91
CA GLU A 33 -0.92 16.46 -3.14
C GLU A 33 -1.22 16.51 -1.65
N VAL A 34 -1.92 17.54 -1.22
CA VAL A 34 -2.39 17.68 0.17
C VAL A 34 -3.31 16.52 0.56
N GLU A 35 -4.28 16.21 -0.30
CA GLU A 35 -5.21 15.10 -0.08
C GLU A 35 -4.49 13.75 0.01
N ALA A 36 -3.53 13.49 -0.88
CA ALA A 36 -2.78 12.24 -0.91
C ALA A 36 -1.98 12.02 0.39
N VAL A 37 -1.28 13.06 0.87
CA VAL A 37 -0.50 12.97 2.11
C VAL A 37 -1.41 12.88 3.33
N THR A 38 -2.49 13.63 3.37
CA THR A 38 -3.46 13.58 4.47
C THR A 38 -4.09 12.20 4.60
N LYS A 39 -4.50 11.59 3.49
CA LYS A 39 -5.00 10.21 3.45
C LYS A 39 -3.95 9.20 3.92
N MET A 40 -2.70 9.36 3.48
CA MET A 40 -1.59 8.50 3.91
C MET A 40 -1.35 8.60 5.41
N LEU A 41 -1.34 9.80 5.97
CA LEU A 41 -1.15 10.03 7.40
C LEU A 41 -2.29 9.45 8.23
N ALA A 42 -3.53 9.55 7.75
CA ALA A 42 -4.72 9.00 8.38
C ALA A 42 -4.86 7.48 8.23
N CYS A 43 -4.09 6.85 7.33
CA CYS A 43 -4.18 5.42 7.04
C CYS A 43 -3.91 4.55 8.28
N GLY A 44 -4.82 3.63 8.57
CA GLY A 44 -4.72 2.73 9.71
C GLY A 44 -4.93 3.42 11.06
N THR A 45 -5.50 4.61 11.07
CA THR A 45 -5.90 5.35 12.27
C THR A 45 -7.43 5.41 12.37
N ARG A 46 -7.92 5.80 13.55
CA ARG A 46 -9.36 5.97 13.77
C ARG A 46 -9.99 7.10 12.96
N ILE A 47 -9.17 8.01 12.41
CA ILE A 47 -9.62 9.16 11.62
C ILE A 47 -10.40 8.72 10.37
N LEU A 48 -9.98 7.63 9.72
CA LEU A 48 -10.67 7.06 8.54
C LEU A 48 -11.84 6.14 8.91
N GLY A 49 -12.18 6.06 10.19
CA GLY A 49 -13.23 5.18 10.68
C GLY A 49 -12.70 3.83 11.17
N VAL A 50 -13.52 3.18 11.96
CA VAL A 50 -13.24 1.90 12.59
C VAL A 50 -14.42 0.97 12.36
N LYS A 51 -14.14 -0.27 12.03
CA LYS A 51 -15.12 -1.35 11.99
C LYS A 51 -15.02 -2.14 13.29
N GLU A 52 -16.17 -2.33 13.93
CA GLU A 52 -16.30 -3.13 15.13
C GLU A 52 -16.90 -4.49 14.77
N PHE A 53 -16.30 -5.53 15.25
CA PHE A 53 -16.75 -6.89 15.10
C PHE A 53 -16.99 -7.49 16.49
N GLY A 54 -18.25 -7.72 16.82
CA GLY A 54 -18.66 -8.41 18.04
C GLY A 54 -18.84 -9.92 17.80
N CYS A 55 -18.71 -10.69 18.86
CA CYS A 55 -19.04 -12.10 18.85
C CYS A 55 -20.56 -12.28 18.98
N ASP A 56 -21.17 -13.13 18.14
CA ASP A 56 -22.62 -13.42 18.20
C ASP A 56 -23.01 -14.33 19.35
N ASN A 57 -22.06 -14.93 20.04
CA ASN A 57 -22.34 -15.77 21.20
C ASN A 57 -22.69 -14.90 22.41
N PRO A 58 -23.86 -15.09 23.07
CA PRO A 58 -24.32 -14.29 24.20
C PRO A 58 -23.37 -14.32 25.41
N ASP A 59 -22.62 -15.40 25.57
CA ASP A 59 -21.65 -15.55 26.67
C ASP A 59 -20.27 -14.94 26.35
N CYS A 60 -20.08 -14.44 25.14
CA CYS A 60 -18.81 -13.90 24.67
C CYS A 60 -18.85 -12.38 24.56
N GLN A 61 -18.01 -11.69 25.35
CA GLN A 61 -17.87 -10.24 25.30
C GLN A 61 -16.69 -9.78 24.42
N HIS A 62 -16.21 -10.66 23.52
CA HIS A 62 -15.08 -10.34 22.68
C HIS A 62 -15.45 -9.38 21.55
N VAL A 63 -14.77 -8.24 21.52
CA VAL A 63 -14.94 -7.24 20.47
C VAL A 63 -13.59 -6.96 19.83
N LYS A 64 -13.56 -6.94 18.50
CA LYS A 64 -12.38 -6.63 17.70
C LYS A 64 -12.62 -5.38 16.87
N TYR A 65 -11.68 -4.45 16.95
CA TYR A 65 -11.69 -3.22 16.16
C TYR A 65 -10.70 -3.31 15.01
N LEU A 66 -11.14 -2.98 13.81
CA LEU A 66 -10.29 -2.84 12.63
C LEU A 66 -10.37 -1.42 12.09
N THR A 67 -9.23 -0.76 11.99
CA THR A 67 -9.12 0.56 11.36
C THR A 67 -9.16 0.47 9.85
N ASN A 68 -9.79 1.45 9.21
CA ASN A 68 -9.84 1.51 7.75
C ASN A 68 -8.48 1.93 7.17
N SER A 69 -8.19 1.43 5.97
CA SER A 69 -7.03 1.82 5.17
C SER A 69 -7.41 2.90 4.16
N CYS A 70 -6.43 3.71 3.70
CA CYS A 70 -6.71 4.81 2.77
C CYS A 70 -6.90 4.35 1.32
N GLY A 71 -6.46 3.15 0.95
CA GLY A 71 -6.50 2.66 -0.43
C GLY A 71 -5.63 3.44 -1.43
N SER A 72 -4.88 4.43 -0.98
CA SER A 72 -4.05 5.27 -1.84
C SER A 72 -2.78 4.55 -2.29
N ARG A 73 -2.41 4.72 -3.56
CA ARG A 73 -1.13 4.22 -4.09
C ARG A 73 0.09 4.93 -3.48
N ALA A 74 -0.08 6.17 -3.07
CA ALA A 74 0.97 6.94 -2.39
C ALA A 74 1.27 6.42 -0.98
N CYS A 75 0.34 5.71 -0.37
CA CYS A 75 0.53 5.12 0.94
C CYS A 75 1.46 3.90 0.87
N PRO A 76 2.56 3.86 1.63
CA PRO A 76 3.51 2.75 1.59
C PRO A 76 2.88 1.41 2.02
N SER A 77 1.90 1.42 2.90
CA SER A 77 1.20 0.21 3.33
C SER A 77 0.19 -0.29 2.30
N CYS A 78 -0.66 0.61 1.78
CA CYS A 78 -1.69 0.26 0.80
C CYS A 78 -1.07 0.00 -0.57
N GLY A 79 -0.08 0.79 -0.98
CA GLY A 79 0.65 0.60 -2.23
C GLY A 79 1.39 -0.73 -2.26
N LYS A 80 2.09 -1.09 -1.17
CA LYS A 80 2.75 -2.40 -1.07
C LYS A 80 1.75 -3.55 -1.22
N LYS A 81 0.64 -3.50 -0.49
CA LYS A 81 -0.40 -4.53 -0.55
C LYS A 81 -0.95 -4.69 -1.98
N ALA A 82 -1.22 -3.58 -2.66
CA ALA A 82 -1.71 -3.59 -4.04
C ALA A 82 -0.68 -4.17 -5.00
N THR A 83 0.59 -3.83 -4.83
CA THR A 83 1.69 -4.36 -5.65
C THR A 83 1.89 -5.86 -5.42
N ASP A 84 1.89 -6.31 -4.18
CA ASP A 84 2.02 -7.73 -3.84
C ASP A 84 0.89 -8.57 -4.46
N LEU A 85 -0.35 -8.07 -4.37
CA LEU A 85 -1.52 -8.72 -4.97
C LEU A 85 -1.42 -8.76 -6.51
N TRP A 86 -1.03 -7.65 -7.13
CA TRP A 86 -0.82 -7.58 -8.56
C TRP A 86 0.27 -8.55 -9.01
N THR A 87 1.41 -8.58 -8.30
CA THR A 87 2.53 -9.48 -8.59
C THR A 87 2.09 -10.94 -8.50
N ALA A 88 1.39 -11.33 -7.44
CA ALA A 88 0.86 -12.67 -7.28
C ALA A 88 -0.08 -13.05 -8.44
N THR A 89 -0.95 -12.13 -8.83
CA THR A 89 -1.87 -12.34 -9.97
C THR A 89 -1.11 -12.53 -11.28
N GLN A 90 -0.06 -11.74 -11.53
CA GLN A 90 0.75 -11.86 -12.75
C GLN A 90 1.54 -13.17 -12.76
N LEU A 91 2.11 -13.57 -11.62
CA LEU A 91 2.83 -14.85 -11.52
C LEU A 91 1.94 -16.05 -11.86
N ASN A 92 0.67 -16.00 -11.44
CA ASN A 92 -0.29 -17.06 -11.76
C ASN A 92 -0.72 -17.07 -13.25
N ARG A 93 -0.53 -15.95 -13.96
CA ARG A 93 -0.86 -15.83 -15.38
C ARG A 93 0.31 -16.16 -16.30
N LEU A 94 1.52 -16.18 -15.76
CA LEU A 94 2.71 -16.52 -16.54
C LEU A 94 2.70 -18.00 -16.87
N PRO A 95 2.97 -18.38 -18.15
CA PRO A 95 3.18 -19.77 -18.49
C PRO A 95 4.39 -20.30 -17.74
N ASP A 96 4.36 -21.60 -17.44
CA ASP A 96 5.45 -22.31 -16.82
C ASP A 96 6.57 -22.51 -17.87
N CYS A 97 7.38 -21.47 -18.03
CA CYS A 97 8.55 -21.48 -18.90
C CYS A 97 9.79 -21.14 -18.08
N ASP A 98 10.93 -21.76 -18.41
CA ASP A 98 12.23 -21.51 -17.79
C ASP A 98 12.74 -20.08 -18.05
N GLY A 99 11.91 -19.12 -17.72
CA GLY A 99 12.14 -17.73 -18.03
C GLY A 99 12.87 -16.97 -16.94
N THR A 100 14.18 -17.05 -16.92
CA THR A 100 15.02 -16.07 -16.20
C THR A 100 14.65 -14.64 -16.62
N VAL A 101 14.25 -14.45 -17.87
CA VAL A 101 13.82 -13.17 -18.45
C VAL A 101 12.47 -12.72 -17.88
N ALA A 102 11.51 -13.62 -17.66
CA ALA A 102 10.23 -13.30 -17.06
C ALA A 102 10.38 -12.84 -15.59
N LYS A 103 11.29 -13.46 -14.85
CA LYS A 103 11.62 -13.06 -13.47
C LYS A 103 12.32 -11.70 -13.41
N LEU A 104 13.17 -11.38 -14.39
CA LEU A 104 13.82 -10.07 -14.50
C LEU A 104 12.83 -8.95 -14.85
N ALA A 105 11.91 -9.21 -15.78
CA ALA A 105 10.87 -8.26 -16.17
C ALA A 105 9.94 -7.89 -15.01
N MET A 106 9.73 -8.81 -14.07
CA MET A 106 8.92 -8.53 -12.86
C MET A 106 9.67 -7.80 -11.75
N ARG A 107 11.00 -7.86 -11.74
CA ARG A 107 11.82 -7.10 -10.77
C ARG A 107 11.91 -5.61 -11.10
N GLN A 108 11.59 -5.21 -12.33
CA GLN A 108 11.60 -3.81 -12.74
C GLN A 108 10.17 -3.37 -13.10
N PRO A 109 9.42 -2.81 -12.17
CA PRO A 109 8.01 -2.43 -12.42
C PRO A 109 7.85 -1.28 -13.44
N PHE A 110 8.91 -0.77 -14.05
CA PHE A 110 8.84 0.44 -14.88
C PHE A 110 9.62 0.42 -16.20
N VAL A 111 10.13 -0.70 -16.65
CA VAL A 111 10.66 -0.74 -18.02
C VAL A 111 9.50 -1.11 -18.96
N LEU A 112 9.04 -0.10 -19.66
CA LEU A 112 8.11 -0.22 -20.76
C LEU A 112 8.58 -1.30 -21.75
N PHE A 113 8.01 -2.49 -21.67
CA PHE A 113 7.98 -3.43 -22.76
C PHE A 113 6.93 -2.98 -23.79
N LYS A 114 7.13 -1.81 -24.38
CA LYS A 114 6.40 -1.40 -25.58
C LYS A 114 6.94 -2.25 -26.74
N GLY A 115 6.20 -3.28 -27.08
CA GLY A 115 6.38 -3.98 -28.35
C GLY A 115 6.87 -5.43 -28.33
N LEU A 116 7.05 -6.04 -27.17
CA LEU A 116 7.32 -7.48 -27.08
C LEU A 116 6.03 -8.21 -26.70
N THR A 117 5.42 -8.81 -27.70
CA THR A 117 4.36 -9.78 -27.46
C THR A 117 4.93 -10.96 -26.66
N PHE A 118 4.19 -11.41 -25.67
CA PHE A 118 4.52 -12.48 -24.74
C PHE A 118 5.01 -13.79 -25.42
N GLN A 119 4.64 -13.99 -26.69
CA GLN A 119 5.03 -15.12 -27.51
C GLN A 119 6.52 -15.14 -27.91
N LYS A 120 7.23 -14.00 -27.83
CA LYS A 120 8.67 -13.94 -28.15
C LYS A 120 9.59 -14.18 -26.96
N LEU A 121 9.06 -14.25 -25.74
CA LEU A 121 9.82 -14.48 -24.53
C LEU A 121 9.99 -15.95 -24.15
N CYS A 122 9.24 -16.85 -24.80
CA CYS A 122 9.28 -18.30 -24.57
C CYS A 122 9.97 -19.09 -25.71
N LEU A 123 10.71 -18.43 -26.58
CA LEU A 123 11.53 -19.10 -27.62
C LEU A 123 12.98 -19.14 -27.22
#